data_e40a8698b6c2dc0573ca54189ca22fea
#
_entry.id   e40a8698b6c2dc0573ca54189ca22fea
#
_cell.length_a   1.000
_cell.length_b   1.000
_cell.length_c   1.000
_cell.angle_alpha   90.00
_cell.angle_beta   90.00
_cell.angle_gamma   90.00
#
_symmetry.space_group_name_H-M   'P 1'
#
loop_
_entity.id
_entity.type
_entity.pdbx_description
1 polymer ?
#
loop_
_entity_poly.entity_id
_entity_poly.type
_entity_poly.pdbx_seq_one_letter_code
_entity_poly.pdbx_strand_id
1 'polypeptide(L)'
;MKLLKHFLLATSLLKHVNISVANTASVPVDDDRKDPNLQEISFDLGFGEENFEVFMDPDIQAFSQGKHDKIVKPHMKGHAVKFFNMSPYSVKLFWISDSNEPMDMGVCKPFHSVGTASFPGHNFIFAPLDYMQSKVVYQHFPIDKTGTNALYYYDPIHVPGNEERTKKNLARLTLSEYEKYNKMVRNRKFAEHYKKVTGREYLTMYPRPKPRHFMWPADYINQTHWVTSRETFFKNIPEDNLLGTIREKPLERKLKEDDPVAFSDYREPGDHLNMTIRVVSVRPRVYEIDSFLSEQEVDHIVAYAQSANLKLSTVGQGGDSKKAKVRTSYNTWVGRETNQIFDTVYRRAADLLQIDESLFRDRDATEFPDWPNKRSIGEQLQLVHYNEKQEYTAHHDFGYADVDNKLQPARFATLLLYLNDVEEGGETSFPRWHNGETGKELLTKPKKGKAALFYSFLPDGNLDDYSQHAAKPVLKGEKYLINLWVRDPIKDF
;
A
#
# COMPACT_ATOMS: atom_id res chain seq x y z
N MET A 1 -30.46 2.19 35.43
CA MET A 1 -31.01 0.80 35.29
C MET A 1 -31.19 0.34 33.84
N LYS A 2 -30.79 1.10 32.83
CA LYS A 2 -30.87 0.69 31.40
C LYS A 2 -29.49 0.26 30.80
N LEU A 3 -28.40 0.50 31.50
CA LEU A 3 -27.05 0.11 31.02
C LEU A 3 -26.61 -1.31 31.43
N LEU A 4 -27.32 -1.95 32.35
CA LEU A 4 -26.96 -3.30 32.82
C LEU A 4 -27.55 -4.44 31.97
N LYS A 5 -28.51 -4.14 31.10
CA LYS A 5 -29.13 -5.17 30.23
C LYS A 5 -28.35 -5.46 28.95
N HIS A 6 -27.44 -4.56 28.54
CA HIS A 6 -26.61 -4.79 27.31
C HIS A 6 -25.33 -5.57 27.61
N PHE A 7 -24.91 -5.64 28.87
CA PHE A 7 -23.72 -6.42 29.25
C PHE A 7 -24.00 -7.92 29.45
N LEU A 8 -25.26 -8.30 29.69
CA LEU A 8 -25.67 -9.69 29.88
C LEU A 8 -25.97 -10.43 28.58
N LEU A 9 -26.21 -9.74 27.47
CA LEU A 9 -26.38 -10.39 26.15
C LEU A 9 -25.05 -10.71 25.46
N ALA A 10 -23.98 -9.99 25.77
CA ALA A 10 -22.66 -10.25 25.23
C ALA A 10 -21.97 -11.49 25.85
N THR A 11 -22.35 -11.84 27.08
CA THR A 11 -21.77 -13.00 27.79
C THR A 11 -22.47 -14.31 27.49
N SER A 12 -23.65 -14.31 26.88
CA SER A 12 -24.37 -15.55 26.51
C SER A 12 -23.93 -16.12 25.15
N LEU A 13 -23.31 -15.31 24.29
CA LEU A 13 -22.77 -15.74 22.98
C LEU A 13 -21.38 -16.38 23.06
N LEU A 14 -20.69 -16.23 24.20
CA LEU A 14 -19.36 -16.82 24.41
C LEU A 14 -19.40 -18.22 25.04
N LYS A 15 -20.57 -18.80 25.32
CA LYS A 15 -20.69 -20.09 25.99
C LYS A 15 -20.86 -21.32 25.08
N HIS A 16 -20.77 -21.16 23.77
CA HIS A 16 -20.92 -22.29 22.83
C HIS A 16 -19.69 -22.54 21.95
N VAL A 17 -18.51 -22.04 22.35
CA VAL A 17 -17.25 -22.49 21.75
C VAL A 17 -16.62 -23.49 22.71
N ASN A 18 -17.07 -24.74 22.66
CA ASN A 18 -16.32 -25.85 23.25
C ASN A 18 -15.11 -26.14 22.37
N ILE A 19 -13.98 -25.51 22.69
CA ILE A 19 -12.68 -25.96 22.20
C ILE A 19 -12.28 -27.16 23.06
N SER A 20 -12.61 -28.37 22.63
CA SER A 20 -11.98 -29.57 23.16
C SER A 20 -10.58 -29.67 22.57
N VAL A 21 -9.55 -29.38 23.38
CA VAL A 21 -8.18 -29.75 23.10
C VAL A 21 -8.12 -31.28 23.19
N ALA A 22 -8.16 -31.96 22.05
CA ALA A 22 -7.91 -33.37 21.97
C ALA A 22 -6.55 -33.59 21.29
N ASN A 23 -5.76 -34.41 21.97
CA ASN A 23 -4.43 -34.91 21.60
C ASN A 23 -4.37 -35.44 20.17
N THR A 24 -3.15 -35.37 19.63
CA THR A 24 -2.66 -35.98 18.38
C THR A 24 -3.32 -37.34 18.08
N ALA A 25 -4.33 -37.29 17.20
CA ALA A 25 -4.82 -38.48 16.53
C ALA A 25 -5.08 -38.13 15.06
N SER A 26 -4.61 -39.04 14.20
CA SER A 26 -4.97 -39.05 12.77
C SER A 26 -6.49 -38.92 12.62
N VAL A 27 -6.93 -38.02 11.78
CA VAL A 27 -8.35 -37.80 11.47
C VAL A 27 -8.96 -39.13 11.02
N PRO A 28 -9.93 -39.70 11.74
CA PRO A 28 -10.64 -40.88 11.27
C PRO A 28 -11.47 -40.49 10.04
N VAL A 29 -11.36 -41.28 9.00
CA VAL A 29 -12.25 -41.19 7.83
C VAL A 29 -13.58 -41.81 8.27
N ASP A 30 -14.46 -41.01 8.83
CA ASP A 30 -15.85 -41.44 9.13
C ASP A 30 -16.76 -40.75 8.11
N ASP A 31 -17.41 -41.56 7.29
CA ASP A 31 -17.98 -41.20 5.99
C ASP A 31 -19.34 -40.46 6.08
N ASP A 32 -19.90 -40.29 7.29
CA ASP A 32 -21.24 -39.72 7.47
C ASP A 32 -21.31 -38.36 8.16
N ARG A 33 -20.16 -37.71 8.36
CA ARG A 33 -20.18 -36.34 8.83
C ARG A 33 -20.16 -35.36 7.65
N LYS A 34 -21.34 -35.08 7.15
CA LYS A 34 -21.61 -33.70 6.68
C LYS A 34 -21.33 -32.82 7.90
N ASP A 35 -20.11 -32.31 8.03
CA ASP A 35 -19.82 -31.33 9.06
C ASP A 35 -20.67 -30.08 8.72
N PRO A 36 -21.78 -29.83 9.45
CA PRO A 36 -22.63 -28.68 9.21
C PRO A 36 -21.83 -27.36 9.36
N ASN A 37 -20.72 -27.40 10.10
CA ASN A 37 -19.82 -26.28 10.28
C ASN A 37 -19.00 -25.96 9.02
N LEU A 38 -18.75 -26.90 8.11
CA LEU A 38 -18.02 -26.59 6.87
C LEU A 38 -18.82 -25.73 5.89
N GLN A 39 -20.16 -25.76 5.94
CA GLN A 39 -21.00 -24.84 5.19
C GLN A 39 -21.22 -23.50 5.94
N GLU A 40 -21.39 -23.53 7.27
CA GLU A 40 -21.57 -22.32 8.08
C GLU A 40 -20.25 -21.55 8.29
N ILE A 41 -19.12 -22.23 8.46
CA ILE A 41 -17.79 -21.58 8.58
C ILE A 41 -17.39 -20.85 7.28
N SER A 42 -18.03 -21.12 6.15
CA SER A 42 -17.70 -20.42 4.90
C SER A 42 -17.92 -18.91 4.97
N PHE A 43 -18.73 -18.43 5.91
CA PHE A 43 -19.04 -17.00 6.09
C PHE A 43 -18.78 -16.49 7.52
N ASP A 44 -18.35 -17.33 8.45
CA ASP A 44 -18.21 -16.95 9.86
C ASP A 44 -16.93 -16.18 10.21
N LEU A 45 -16.32 -15.54 9.24
CA LEU A 45 -15.39 -14.44 9.46
C LEU A 45 -16.14 -13.08 9.58
N GLY A 46 -17.45 -13.10 9.80
CA GLY A 46 -18.28 -11.90 9.82
C GLY A 46 -18.56 -11.32 8.42
N PHE A 47 -18.27 -12.09 7.37
CA PHE A 47 -18.52 -11.72 5.97
C PHE A 47 -19.59 -12.64 5.36
N GLY A 48 -20.78 -12.69 5.95
CA GLY A 48 -21.96 -13.21 5.26
C GLY A 48 -22.30 -12.34 4.06
N GLU A 49 -23.07 -12.84 3.10
CA GLU A 49 -23.55 -12.03 1.97
C GLU A 49 -24.22 -10.75 2.46
N GLU A 50 -24.95 -10.81 3.57
CA GLU A 50 -25.62 -9.68 4.24
C GLU A 50 -24.62 -8.67 4.84
N ASN A 51 -23.45 -9.12 5.31
CA ASN A 51 -22.41 -8.27 5.88
C ASN A 51 -21.43 -7.75 4.84
N PHE A 52 -21.39 -8.37 3.67
CA PHE A 52 -20.49 -7.95 2.59
C PHE A 52 -20.79 -6.52 2.11
N GLU A 53 -22.07 -6.17 2.02
CA GLU A 53 -22.50 -4.83 1.64
C GLU A 53 -22.09 -3.75 2.65
N VAL A 54 -22.03 -4.11 3.95
CA VAL A 54 -21.61 -3.19 5.03
C VAL A 54 -20.14 -2.78 4.89
N PHE A 55 -19.31 -3.62 4.28
CA PHE A 55 -17.90 -3.33 4.04
C PHE A 55 -17.63 -2.64 2.70
N MET A 56 -18.65 -2.55 1.85
CA MET A 56 -18.57 -1.87 0.56
C MET A 56 -18.71 -0.37 0.74
N ASP A 57 -17.79 0.36 0.16
CA ASP A 57 -17.95 1.81 0.01
C ASP A 57 -19.15 2.07 -0.91
N PRO A 58 -20.11 2.96 -0.52
CA PRO A 58 -21.23 3.34 -1.38
C PRO A 58 -20.80 3.80 -2.78
N ASP A 59 -19.63 4.44 -2.90
CA ASP A 59 -19.06 4.84 -4.19
C ASP A 59 -18.64 3.64 -5.03
N ILE A 60 -18.16 2.57 -4.39
CA ILE A 60 -17.82 1.32 -5.08
C ILE A 60 -19.09 0.61 -5.55
N GLN A 61 -20.15 0.60 -4.74
CA GLN A 61 -21.45 0.06 -5.14
C GLN A 61 -22.05 0.88 -6.30
N ALA A 62 -22.01 2.20 -6.19
CA ALA A 62 -22.49 3.10 -7.25
C ALA A 62 -21.70 2.90 -8.56
N PHE A 63 -20.40 2.65 -8.44
CA PHE A 63 -19.53 2.35 -9.58
C PHE A 63 -19.85 0.99 -10.21
N SER A 64 -20.06 -0.05 -9.39
CA SER A 64 -20.41 -1.39 -9.87
C SER A 64 -21.80 -1.45 -10.53
N GLN A 65 -22.69 -0.54 -10.16
CA GLN A 65 -24.03 -0.40 -10.73
C GLN A 65 -24.08 0.43 -12.03
N GLY A 66 -22.95 0.74 -12.64
CA GLY A 66 -22.89 1.45 -13.92
C GLY A 66 -23.21 2.94 -13.85
N LYS A 67 -23.31 3.54 -12.67
CA LYS A 67 -23.62 4.97 -12.51
C LYS A 67 -22.47 5.89 -12.91
N HIS A 68 -21.27 5.34 -13.07
CA HIS A 68 -20.05 6.06 -13.52
C HIS A 68 -19.55 5.49 -14.85
N ASP A 69 -20.38 5.45 -15.84
CA ASP A 69 -20.37 4.58 -17.00
C ASP A 69 -19.32 4.82 -18.09
N LYS A 70 -18.32 5.64 -17.87
CA LYS A 70 -17.24 5.73 -18.84
C LYS A 70 -15.94 5.18 -18.25
N ILE A 71 -15.91 3.87 -17.99
CA ILE A 71 -14.65 3.18 -17.74
C ILE A 71 -13.84 3.22 -19.02
N VAL A 72 -12.99 4.20 -19.10
CA VAL A 72 -12.04 4.29 -20.21
C VAL A 72 -10.95 3.28 -19.94
N LYS A 73 -10.65 2.46 -20.93
CA LYS A 73 -9.57 1.48 -20.86
C LYS A 73 -8.24 2.22 -20.66
N PRO A 74 -7.45 1.89 -19.64
CA PRO A 74 -6.18 2.53 -19.43
C PRO A 74 -5.24 2.30 -20.63
N HIS A 75 -4.37 3.26 -20.91
CA HIS A 75 -3.35 3.13 -21.97
C HIS A 75 -2.41 1.96 -21.66
N MET A 76 -1.98 1.84 -20.44
CA MET A 76 -1.14 0.75 -19.99
C MET A 76 -2.01 -0.47 -19.68
N LYS A 77 -1.74 -1.58 -20.35
CA LYS A 77 -2.42 -2.85 -20.13
C LYS A 77 -1.85 -3.63 -18.94
N GLY A 78 -0.73 -3.18 -18.37
CA GLY A 78 -0.12 -3.79 -17.19
C GLY A 78 -1.01 -3.63 -15.96
N HIS A 79 -1.09 -4.64 -15.12
CA HIS A 79 -1.90 -4.66 -13.90
C HIS A 79 -1.27 -5.52 -12.82
N ALA A 80 -1.74 -5.37 -11.58
CA ALA A 80 -1.34 -6.23 -10.49
C ALA A 80 -1.84 -7.65 -10.73
N VAL A 81 -0.98 -8.64 -10.52
CA VAL A 81 -1.34 -10.07 -10.56
C VAL A 81 -0.84 -10.77 -9.32
N LYS A 82 -1.60 -11.76 -8.86
CA LYS A 82 -1.24 -12.60 -7.71
C LYS A 82 -1.37 -14.08 -8.04
N PHE A 83 -0.41 -14.83 -7.55
CA PHE A 83 -0.33 -16.28 -7.69
C PHE A 83 -0.41 -16.90 -6.30
N PHE A 84 -1.40 -17.76 -6.10
CA PHE A 84 -1.69 -18.39 -4.84
C PHE A 84 -1.21 -19.85 -4.85
N ASN A 85 -0.36 -20.20 -3.91
CA ASN A 85 0.05 -21.58 -3.66
C ASN A 85 -0.84 -22.19 -2.58
N MET A 86 -1.80 -23.01 -2.98
CA MET A 86 -2.69 -23.73 -2.08
C MET A 86 -2.15 -25.14 -1.70
N SER A 87 -0.90 -25.43 -2.04
CA SER A 87 -0.25 -26.71 -1.69
C SER A 87 0.45 -26.65 -0.33
N PRO A 88 0.70 -27.81 0.31
CA PRO A 88 1.44 -27.92 1.57
C PRO A 88 2.98 -27.81 1.40
N TYR A 89 3.47 -27.50 0.20
CA TYR A 89 4.89 -27.35 -0.07
C TYR A 89 5.23 -26.01 -0.75
N SER A 90 6.48 -25.60 -0.60
CA SER A 90 6.98 -24.41 -1.27
C SER A 90 7.13 -24.66 -2.77
N VAL A 91 6.78 -23.64 -3.56
CA VAL A 91 6.95 -23.63 -5.01
C VAL A 91 7.74 -22.39 -5.42
N LYS A 92 8.33 -22.43 -6.59
CA LYS A 92 9.06 -21.30 -7.16
C LYS A 92 8.25 -20.71 -8.30
N LEU A 93 8.12 -19.39 -8.32
CA LEU A 93 7.49 -18.66 -9.42
C LEU A 93 8.56 -18.28 -10.42
N PHE A 94 8.31 -18.57 -11.69
CA PHE A 94 9.12 -18.08 -12.81
C PHE A 94 8.24 -17.31 -13.78
N TRP A 95 8.76 -16.19 -14.26
CA TRP A 95 8.23 -15.55 -15.46
C TRP A 95 8.96 -16.12 -16.68
N ILE A 96 8.21 -16.52 -17.69
CA ILE A 96 8.76 -17.01 -18.96
C ILE A 96 8.87 -15.81 -19.90
N SER A 97 10.10 -15.44 -20.22
CA SER A 97 10.38 -14.30 -21.10
C SER A 97 9.99 -14.61 -22.56
N ASP A 98 9.98 -13.60 -23.41
CA ASP A 98 9.70 -13.75 -24.85
C ASP A 98 10.73 -14.65 -25.57
N SER A 99 11.94 -14.76 -25.02
CA SER A 99 12.97 -15.72 -25.46
C SER A 99 12.77 -17.13 -24.92
N ASN A 100 11.64 -17.38 -24.25
CA ASN A 100 11.31 -18.65 -23.58
C ASN A 100 12.26 -19.03 -22.42
N GLU A 101 12.95 -18.03 -21.83
CA GLU A 101 13.84 -18.21 -20.70
C GLU A 101 13.10 -17.99 -19.37
N PRO A 102 13.25 -18.90 -18.39
CA PRO A 102 12.61 -18.77 -17.08
C PRO A 102 13.39 -17.77 -16.20
N MET A 103 12.73 -16.69 -15.83
CA MET A 103 13.23 -15.68 -14.91
C MET A 103 12.69 -15.94 -13.49
N ASP A 104 13.58 -16.11 -12.53
CA ASP A 104 13.25 -16.40 -11.14
C ASP A 104 12.58 -15.19 -10.47
N MET A 105 11.33 -15.36 -10.05
CA MET A 105 10.53 -14.35 -9.35
C MET A 105 10.43 -14.59 -7.84
N GLY A 106 11.06 -15.64 -7.33
CA GLY A 106 11.11 -15.99 -5.91
C GLY A 106 10.27 -17.19 -5.51
N VAL A 107 10.29 -17.47 -4.21
CA VAL A 107 9.65 -18.64 -3.61
C VAL A 107 8.29 -18.25 -3.04
N CYS A 108 7.25 -18.99 -3.41
CA CYS A 108 5.95 -18.96 -2.76
C CYS A 108 5.84 -20.05 -1.71
N LYS A 109 5.72 -19.67 -0.44
CA LYS A 109 5.59 -20.60 0.69
C LYS A 109 4.29 -21.40 0.63
N PRO A 110 4.18 -22.52 1.39
CA PRO A 110 2.93 -23.27 1.51
C PRO A 110 1.78 -22.37 1.99
N PHE A 111 0.61 -22.50 1.36
CA PHE A 111 -0.59 -21.72 1.69
C PHE A 111 -0.34 -20.20 1.74
N HIS A 112 0.40 -19.69 0.75
CA HIS A 112 0.74 -18.30 0.65
C HIS A 112 0.56 -17.76 -0.78
N SER A 113 0.83 -16.49 -0.98
CA SER A 113 0.79 -15.87 -2.30
C SER A 113 2.07 -15.09 -2.60
N VAL A 114 2.30 -14.86 -3.88
CA VAL A 114 3.28 -13.92 -4.40
C VAL A 114 2.59 -13.03 -5.43
N GLY A 115 3.02 -11.78 -5.53
CA GLY A 115 2.42 -10.84 -6.46
C GLY A 115 3.47 -10.05 -7.22
N THR A 116 3.06 -9.55 -8.37
CA THR A 116 3.87 -8.67 -9.21
C THR A 116 2.97 -7.82 -10.11
N ALA A 117 3.53 -6.80 -10.75
CA ALA A 117 2.89 -6.17 -11.89
C ALA A 117 3.23 -6.96 -13.16
N SER A 118 2.26 -7.16 -14.04
CA SER A 118 2.44 -7.93 -15.27
C SER A 118 1.58 -7.39 -16.41
N PHE A 119 1.76 -7.96 -17.59
CA PHE A 119 1.03 -7.56 -18.81
C PHE A 119 0.22 -8.73 -19.36
N PRO A 120 -0.92 -8.45 -20.02
CA PRO A 120 -1.68 -9.46 -20.75
C PRO A 120 -0.81 -10.22 -21.73
N GLY A 121 -0.90 -11.54 -21.71
CA GLY A 121 -0.13 -12.43 -22.56
C GLY A 121 1.22 -12.88 -21.99
N HIS A 122 1.69 -12.31 -20.88
CA HIS A 122 2.82 -12.89 -20.14
C HIS A 122 2.50 -14.29 -19.65
N ASN A 123 3.51 -15.13 -19.52
CA ASN A 123 3.39 -16.48 -18.99
C ASN A 123 4.20 -16.62 -17.71
N PHE A 124 3.58 -17.24 -16.70
CA PHE A 124 4.25 -17.65 -15.48
C PHE A 124 4.08 -19.14 -15.25
N ILE A 125 4.99 -19.71 -14.46
CA ILE A 125 4.87 -21.09 -14.01
C ILE A 125 5.14 -21.19 -12.53
N PHE A 126 4.44 -22.10 -11.85
CA PHE A 126 4.91 -22.67 -10.60
C PHE A 126 5.65 -23.97 -10.88
N ALA A 127 6.78 -24.12 -10.21
CA ALA A 127 7.68 -25.24 -10.36
C ALA A 127 8.31 -25.62 -9.01
N PRO A 128 8.92 -26.80 -8.87
CA PRO A 128 9.68 -27.15 -7.67
C PRO A 128 10.91 -26.25 -7.51
N LEU A 129 11.49 -26.26 -6.29
CA LEU A 129 12.65 -25.41 -5.98
C LEU A 129 13.87 -25.75 -6.84
N ASP A 130 14.00 -26.99 -7.29
CA ASP A 130 15.06 -27.52 -8.17
C ASP A 130 14.70 -27.47 -9.67
N TYR A 131 13.76 -26.62 -10.09
CA TYR A 131 13.28 -26.53 -11.47
C TYR A 131 14.40 -26.44 -12.52
N MET A 132 15.48 -25.73 -12.20
CA MET A 132 16.59 -25.58 -13.16
C MET A 132 17.23 -26.94 -13.52
N GLN A 133 17.16 -27.93 -12.63
CA GLN A 133 17.63 -29.32 -12.84
C GLN A 133 16.51 -30.22 -13.33
N SER A 134 15.36 -30.20 -12.64
CA SER A 134 14.25 -31.16 -12.88
C SER A 134 13.45 -30.84 -14.14
N LYS A 135 13.36 -29.55 -14.52
CA LYS A 135 12.50 -29.02 -15.60
C LYS A 135 11.01 -29.39 -15.43
N VAL A 136 10.61 -29.76 -14.22
CA VAL A 136 9.20 -30.11 -13.90
C VAL A 136 8.40 -28.82 -13.73
N VAL A 137 7.23 -28.74 -14.35
CA VAL A 137 6.29 -27.63 -14.20
C VAL A 137 5.05 -28.16 -13.47
N TYR A 138 4.65 -27.50 -12.38
CA TYR A 138 3.42 -27.83 -11.67
C TYR A 138 2.19 -27.19 -12.31
N GLN A 139 2.29 -25.91 -12.66
CA GLN A 139 1.16 -25.16 -13.21
C GLN A 139 1.66 -24.04 -14.12
N HIS A 140 0.98 -23.84 -15.25
CA HIS A 140 1.14 -22.69 -16.13
C HIS A 140 0.08 -21.64 -15.83
N PHE A 141 0.48 -20.37 -15.88
CA PHE A 141 -0.37 -19.21 -15.69
C PHE A 141 -0.19 -18.22 -16.84
N PRO A 142 -0.90 -18.42 -17.96
CA PRO A 142 -0.98 -17.38 -18.98
C PRO A 142 -1.79 -16.22 -18.43
N ILE A 143 -1.21 -15.03 -18.44
CA ILE A 143 -1.93 -13.83 -18.03
C ILE A 143 -2.99 -13.51 -19.05
N ASP A 144 -4.23 -13.35 -18.58
CA ASP A 144 -5.40 -13.12 -19.40
C ASP A 144 -5.19 -11.97 -20.40
N LYS A 145 -5.44 -12.25 -21.68
CA LYS A 145 -5.26 -11.28 -22.77
C LYS A 145 -6.20 -10.07 -22.65
N THR A 146 -7.31 -10.22 -21.94
CA THR A 146 -8.27 -9.14 -21.70
C THR A 146 -7.82 -8.23 -20.57
N GLY A 147 -6.89 -8.68 -19.69
CA GLY A 147 -6.45 -7.96 -18.50
C GLY A 147 -7.53 -7.87 -17.43
N THR A 148 -8.54 -8.74 -17.46
CA THR A 148 -9.65 -8.75 -16.50
C THR A 148 -9.42 -9.71 -15.35
N ASN A 149 -8.40 -10.56 -15.42
CA ASN A 149 -8.08 -11.56 -14.40
C ASN A 149 -6.73 -11.27 -13.77
N ALA A 150 -6.72 -11.12 -12.46
CA ALA A 150 -5.50 -10.81 -11.70
C ALA A 150 -5.12 -11.90 -10.69
N LEU A 151 -6.03 -12.84 -10.38
CA LEU A 151 -5.81 -13.86 -9.37
C LEU A 151 -5.68 -15.23 -10.01
N TYR A 152 -4.58 -15.92 -9.72
CA TYR A 152 -4.22 -17.22 -10.27
C TYR A 152 -3.94 -18.20 -9.15
N TYR A 153 -4.56 -19.39 -9.19
CA TYR A 153 -4.51 -20.37 -8.10
C TYR A 153 -3.86 -21.67 -8.55
N TYR A 154 -2.88 -22.14 -7.82
CA TYR A 154 -2.36 -23.49 -7.88
C TYR A 154 -2.95 -24.31 -6.73
N ASP A 155 -3.88 -25.18 -7.05
CA ASP A 155 -4.60 -26.02 -6.07
C ASP A 155 -4.49 -27.49 -6.46
N PRO A 156 -3.42 -28.19 -6.01
CA PRO A 156 -3.26 -29.62 -6.28
C PRO A 156 -4.12 -30.49 -5.38
N ILE A 157 -4.78 -29.94 -4.37
CA ILE A 157 -5.61 -30.65 -3.42
C ILE A 157 -7.00 -30.87 -4.01
N HIS A 158 -7.62 -29.80 -4.52
CA HIS A 158 -8.92 -29.89 -5.17
C HIS A 158 -8.79 -30.43 -6.59
N VAL A 159 -9.51 -31.50 -6.89
CA VAL A 159 -9.55 -32.11 -8.24
C VAL A 159 -10.95 -31.92 -8.81
N PRO A 160 -11.14 -30.96 -9.74
CA PRO A 160 -12.44 -30.69 -10.32
C PRO A 160 -13.10 -31.96 -10.87
N GLY A 161 -14.35 -32.21 -10.50
CA GLY A 161 -15.11 -33.37 -10.95
C GLY A 161 -14.69 -34.71 -10.31
N ASN A 162 -13.77 -34.71 -9.35
CA ASN A 162 -13.37 -35.92 -8.62
C ASN A 162 -13.29 -35.68 -7.11
N GLU A 163 -14.45 -35.77 -6.48
CA GLU A 163 -14.59 -35.52 -5.03
C GLU A 163 -13.83 -36.57 -4.18
N GLU A 164 -13.80 -37.82 -4.60
CA GLU A 164 -13.10 -38.88 -3.85
C GLU A 164 -11.59 -38.61 -3.80
N ARG A 165 -11.00 -38.21 -4.95
CA ARG A 165 -9.60 -37.82 -4.99
C ARG A 165 -9.32 -36.59 -4.16
N THR A 166 -10.24 -35.60 -4.17
CA THR A 166 -10.16 -34.40 -3.33
C THR A 166 -10.17 -34.78 -1.86
N LYS A 167 -11.12 -35.63 -1.40
CA LYS A 167 -11.17 -36.13 -0.03
C LYS A 167 -9.87 -36.84 0.36
N LYS A 168 -9.34 -37.69 -0.51
CA LYS A 168 -8.07 -38.39 -0.28
C LYS A 168 -6.88 -37.44 -0.16
N ASN A 169 -6.84 -36.36 -0.93
CA ASN A 169 -5.80 -35.36 -0.84
C ASN A 169 -5.92 -34.54 0.46
N LEU A 170 -7.15 -34.17 0.86
CA LEU A 170 -7.42 -33.47 2.12
C LEU A 170 -7.00 -34.30 3.34
N ALA A 171 -7.28 -35.62 3.33
CA ALA A 171 -6.91 -36.52 4.41
C ALA A 171 -5.40 -36.69 4.61
N ARG A 172 -4.58 -36.24 3.69
CA ARG A 172 -3.10 -36.24 3.79
C ARG A 172 -2.54 -35.02 4.49
N LEU A 173 -3.36 -33.97 4.67
CA LEU A 173 -2.94 -32.74 5.34
C LEU A 173 -2.94 -32.96 6.87
N THR A 174 -1.97 -32.35 7.53
CA THR A 174 -2.04 -32.14 8.97
C THR A 174 -3.19 -31.19 9.31
N LEU A 175 -3.66 -31.23 10.56
CA LEU A 175 -4.73 -30.31 11.00
C LEU A 175 -4.40 -28.83 10.68
N SER A 176 -3.18 -28.38 10.97
CA SER A 176 -2.75 -27.00 10.68
C SER A 176 -2.73 -26.67 9.18
N GLU A 177 -2.33 -27.63 8.34
CA GLU A 177 -2.37 -27.46 6.88
C GLU A 177 -3.80 -27.41 6.36
N TYR A 178 -4.66 -28.26 6.89
CA TYR A 178 -6.09 -28.28 6.56
C TYR A 178 -6.77 -26.95 6.91
N GLU A 179 -6.50 -26.38 8.09
CA GLU A 179 -7.01 -25.07 8.49
C GLU A 179 -6.54 -23.96 7.55
N LYS A 180 -5.23 -23.95 7.19
CA LYS A 180 -4.66 -22.99 6.24
C LYS A 180 -5.29 -23.13 4.86
N TYR A 181 -5.45 -24.37 4.39
CA TYR A 181 -6.10 -24.63 3.11
C TYR A 181 -7.53 -24.12 3.08
N ASN A 182 -8.34 -24.45 4.08
CA ASN A 182 -9.73 -24.00 4.19
C ASN A 182 -9.83 -22.47 4.24
N LYS A 183 -8.89 -21.83 4.93
CA LYS A 183 -8.82 -20.36 4.94
C LYS A 183 -8.57 -19.81 3.54
N MET A 184 -7.68 -20.41 2.76
CA MET A 184 -7.46 -19.98 1.37
C MET A 184 -8.69 -20.24 0.48
N VAL A 185 -9.39 -21.34 0.67
CA VAL A 185 -10.65 -21.65 -0.05
C VAL A 185 -11.71 -20.59 0.26
N ARG A 186 -11.88 -20.22 1.54
CA ARG A 186 -12.80 -19.12 1.93
C ARG A 186 -12.41 -17.79 1.30
N ASN A 187 -11.13 -17.44 1.35
CA ASN A 187 -10.64 -16.20 0.76
C ASN A 187 -10.83 -16.16 -0.75
N ARG A 188 -10.66 -17.29 -1.43
CA ARG A 188 -10.94 -17.40 -2.87
C ARG A 188 -12.42 -17.13 -3.16
N LYS A 189 -13.35 -17.76 -2.41
CA LYS A 189 -14.79 -17.52 -2.55
C LYS A 189 -15.14 -16.06 -2.30
N PHE A 190 -14.55 -15.44 -1.26
CA PHE A 190 -14.72 -14.02 -1.00
C PHE A 190 -14.24 -13.16 -2.19
N ALA A 191 -13.05 -13.42 -2.72
CA ALA A 191 -12.52 -12.66 -3.86
C ALA A 191 -13.39 -12.83 -5.12
N GLU A 192 -13.91 -14.02 -5.38
CA GLU A 192 -14.83 -14.30 -6.48
C GLU A 192 -16.16 -13.53 -6.31
N HIS A 193 -16.70 -13.51 -5.09
CA HIS A 193 -17.92 -12.74 -4.77
C HIS A 193 -17.66 -11.23 -4.90
N TYR A 194 -16.57 -10.73 -4.33
CA TYR A 194 -16.18 -9.32 -4.44
C TYR A 194 -16.08 -8.89 -5.92
N LYS A 195 -15.42 -9.71 -6.75
CA LYS A 195 -15.34 -9.44 -8.19
C LYS A 195 -16.71 -9.41 -8.87
N LYS A 196 -17.60 -10.33 -8.51
CA LYS A 196 -18.98 -10.38 -9.04
C LYS A 196 -19.75 -9.09 -8.71
N VAL A 197 -19.60 -8.56 -7.50
CA VAL A 197 -20.34 -7.37 -7.03
C VAL A 197 -19.71 -6.08 -7.55
N THR A 198 -18.37 -5.97 -7.51
CA THR A 198 -17.67 -4.70 -7.77
C THR A 198 -17.05 -4.62 -9.17
N GLY A 199 -16.95 -5.73 -9.88
CA GLY A 199 -16.20 -5.82 -11.13
C GLY A 199 -14.68 -5.73 -10.96
N ARG A 200 -14.16 -5.74 -9.71
CA ARG A 200 -12.73 -5.59 -9.38
C ARG A 200 -12.18 -6.86 -8.74
N GLU A 201 -10.89 -7.11 -8.94
CA GLU A 201 -10.19 -8.17 -8.22
C GLU A 201 -9.86 -7.72 -6.80
N TYR A 202 -9.94 -8.66 -5.85
CA TYR A 202 -9.51 -8.42 -4.47
C TYR A 202 -8.04 -8.82 -4.32
N LEU A 203 -7.15 -7.83 -4.27
CA LEU A 203 -5.70 -8.05 -4.45
C LEU A 203 -4.95 -8.50 -3.21
N THR A 204 -5.59 -8.65 -2.05
CA THR A 204 -4.93 -9.19 -0.86
C THR A 204 -5.28 -10.64 -0.63
N MET A 205 -4.40 -11.37 0.03
CA MET A 205 -4.60 -12.79 0.33
C MET A 205 -5.75 -13.03 1.33
N TYR A 206 -6.03 -12.03 2.16
CA TYR A 206 -7.10 -12.05 3.16
C TYR A 206 -7.94 -10.79 3.05
N PRO A 207 -9.24 -10.86 3.34
CA PRO A 207 -10.06 -9.68 3.52
C PRO A 207 -9.41 -8.73 4.55
N ARG A 208 -9.24 -7.48 4.18
CA ARG A 208 -8.68 -6.46 5.06
C ARG A 208 -9.81 -5.59 5.62
N PRO A 209 -9.69 -5.12 6.86
CA PRO A 209 -10.61 -4.10 7.36
C PRO A 209 -10.46 -2.82 6.55
N LYS A 210 -11.46 -1.96 6.60
CA LYS A 210 -11.34 -0.59 6.07
C LYS A 210 -10.13 0.10 6.69
N PRO A 211 -9.42 0.96 5.93
CA PRO A 211 -8.35 1.77 6.47
C PRO A 211 -8.83 2.57 7.69
N ARG A 212 -7.98 2.67 8.70
CA ARG A 212 -8.31 3.41 9.92
C ARG A 212 -8.06 4.89 9.77
N HIS A 213 -7.09 5.22 8.93
CA HIS A 213 -6.80 6.61 8.63
C HIS A 213 -7.90 7.20 7.78
N PHE A 214 -8.13 8.47 8.00
CA PHE A 214 -9.02 9.25 7.15
C PHE A 214 -8.52 9.26 5.71
N MET A 215 -9.44 9.19 4.77
CA MET A 215 -9.20 9.35 3.34
C MET A 215 -10.00 10.54 2.82
N TRP A 216 -9.33 11.49 2.19
CA TRP A 216 -10.02 12.60 1.58
C TRP A 216 -11.03 12.13 0.55
N PRO A 217 -12.25 12.67 0.53
CA PRO A 217 -13.22 12.41 -0.52
C PRO A 217 -12.71 12.87 -1.88
N ALA A 218 -13.06 12.14 -2.94
CA ALA A 218 -12.80 12.50 -4.32
C ALA A 218 -14.01 12.12 -5.16
N ASP A 219 -15.01 13.02 -5.17
CA ASP A 219 -16.30 12.77 -5.82
C ASP A 219 -16.28 13.23 -7.27
N TYR A 220 -15.53 14.30 -7.57
CA TYR A 220 -15.38 14.84 -8.93
C TYR A 220 -14.03 15.57 -9.10
N ILE A 221 -13.58 15.69 -10.33
CA ILE A 221 -12.34 16.40 -10.70
C ILE A 221 -12.49 17.89 -10.39
N ASN A 222 -11.44 18.50 -9.84
CA ASN A 222 -11.37 19.87 -9.33
C ASN A 222 -12.20 20.15 -8.07
N GLN A 223 -12.74 19.12 -7.40
CA GLN A 223 -13.22 19.26 -6.03
C GLN A 223 -12.09 19.77 -5.15
N THR A 224 -12.41 20.70 -4.26
CA THR A 224 -11.42 21.29 -3.34
C THR A 224 -11.81 21.05 -1.90
N HIS A 225 -10.80 20.73 -1.10
CA HIS A 225 -10.89 20.63 0.34
C HIS A 225 -9.89 21.59 0.97
N TRP A 226 -10.11 21.95 2.21
CA TRP A 226 -9.22 22.85 2.95
C TRP A 226 -8.81 22.18 4.26
N VAL A 227 -7.55 22.40 4.60
CA VAL A 227 -7.00 21.97 5.88
C VAL A 227 -6.07 23.06 6.41
N THR A 228 -6.11 23.26 7.71
CA THR A 228 -5.20 24.16 8.41
C THR A 228 -4.13 23.38 9.13
N SER A 229 -2.89 23.89 9.06
CA SER A 229 -1.76 23.43 9.86
C SER A 229 -1.29 24.55 10.76
N ARG A 230 -0.87 24.20 11.98
CA ARG A 230 -0.15 25.14 12.86
C ARG A 230 1.30 25.34 12.44
N GLU A 231 1.78 24.53 11.52
CA GLU A 231 3.13 24.59 11.01
C GLU A 231 3.25 25.61 9.87
N THR A 232 3.34 26.89 10.22
CA THR A 232 3.56 27.97 9.26
C THR A 232 4.87 27.79 8.49
N PHE A 233 5.05 28.51 7.38
CA PHE A 233 6.25 28.39 6.57
C PHE A 233 7.49 28.94 7.28
N PHE A 234 8.62 28.28 7.05
CA PHE A 234 9.91 28.89 7.32
C PHE A 234 10.21 29.92 6.25
N LYS A 235 10.70 31.07 6.69
CA LYS A 235 11.20 32.17 5.85
C LYS A 235 12.36 32.88 6.53
N ASN A 236 13.11 33.66 5.76
CA ASN A 236 14.25 34.45 6.24
C ASN A 236 15.34 33.57 6.90
N ILE A 237 15.48 32.30 6.50
CA ILE A 237 16.57 31.45 6.97
C ILE A 237 17.88 31.98 6.38
N PRO A 238 18.88 32.39 7.20
CA PRO A 238 20.17 32.83 6.69
C PRO A 238 20.86 31.75 5.86
N GLU A 239 21.55 32.14 4.78
CA GLU A 239 22.23 31.18 3.87
C GLU A 239 23.27 30.31 4.61
N ASP A 240 23.98 30.86 5.58
CA ASP A 240 24.94 30.15 6.43
C ASP A 240 24.28 29.13 7.37
N ASN A 241 22.98 29.23 7.62
CA ASN A 241 22.17 28.29 8.40
C ASN A 241 21.45 27.24 7.55
N LEU A 242 21.49 27.33 6.22
CA LEU A 242 20.82 26.38 5.33
C LEU A 242 21.33 24.93 5.50
N LEU A 243 22.57 24.73 5.93
CA LEU A 243 23.21 23.42 6.01
C LEU A 243 23.23 22.74 7.38
N GLY A 244 22.51 23.23 8.38
CA GLY A 244 22.34 22.33 9.50
C GLY A 244 22.54 22.79 10.92
N THR A 245 22.41 24.06 11.24
CA THR A 245 22.46 24.54 12.63
C THR A 245 21.09 24.64 13.30
N ILE A 246 19.98 24.39 12.58
CA ILE A 246 18.66 24.26 13.21
C ILE A 246 18.57 22.87 13.88
N ARG A 247 19.49 22.62 14.81
CA ARG A 247 19.69 21.33 15.48
C ARG A 247 18.94 21.18 16.80
N GLU A 248 17.88 21.89 17.03
CA GLU A 248 17.18 21.71 18.29
C GLU A 248 16.15 20.60 18.17
N LYS A 249 16.26 19.63 19.06
CA LYS A 249 15.22 18.63 19.25
C LYS A 249 13.94 19.34 19.66
N PRO A 250 12.85 19.24 18.88
CA PRO A 250 11.63 20.01 19.13
C PRO A 250 10.98 19.76 20.49
N LEU A 251 11.32 18.65 21.14
CA LEU A 251 10.71 18.16 22.38
C LEU A 251 11.44 18.57 23.66
N GLU A 252 12.66 19.08 23.58
CA GLU A 252 13.46 19.41 24.80
C GLU A 252 13.51 20.90 25.10
N ARG A 253 12.95 21.75 24.27
CA ARG A 253 13.00 23.18 24.49
C ARG A 253 11.88 23.67 25.40
N LYS A 254 12.17 23.77 26.67
CA LYS A 254 11.58 24.83 27.52
C LYS A 254 12.20 26.13 27.02
N LEU A 255 11.44 26.93 26.27
CA LEU A 255 11.82 28.31 25.91
C LEU A 255 12.22 29.01 27.21
N LYS A 256 13.49 29.33 27.34
CA LYS A 256 13.92 30.30 28.34
C LYS A 256 13.48 31.66 27.81
N GLU A 257 12.80 32.44 28.60
CA GLU A 257 12.29 33.78 28.25
C GLU A 257 13.36 34.71 27.68
N ASP A 258 14.65 34.39 27.86
CA ASP A 258 15.80 35.20 27.46
C ASP A 258 16.58 34.64 26.24
N ASP A 259 16.04 33.71 25.48
CA ASP A 259 16.77 33.17 24.32
C ASP A 259 16.57 34.08 23.05
N PRO A 260 17.62 34.81 22.63
CA PRO A 260 17.50 35.86 21.61
C PRO A 260 17.20 35.32 20.20
N VAL A 261 17.19 34.01 19.99
CA VAL A 261 16.84 33.37 18.73
C VAL A 261 15.58 32.54 18.91
N ALA A 262 14.47 33.23 19.11
CA ALA A 262 13.19 32.58 19.07
C ALA A 262 12.95 32.05 17.65
N PHE A 263 12.54 30.78 17.53
CA PHE A 263 12.13 30.15 16.27
C PHE A 263 11.08 30.93 15.48
N SER A 264 10.32 31.81 16.16
CA SER A 264 9.39 32.78 15.58
C SER A 264 10.03 33.64 14.51
N ASP A 265 11.35 33.91 14.59
CA ASP A 265 12.02 34.84 13.67
C ASP A 265 12.18 34.24 12.27
N TYR A 266 12.18 32.89 12.17
CA TYR A 266 12.27 32.16 10.90
C TYR A 266 10.93 31.62 10.40
N ARG A 267 9.85 31.85 11.12
CA ARG A 267 8.52 31.43 10.73
C ARG A 267 7.74 32.61 10.13
N GLU A 268 6.88 32.30 9.21
CA GLU A 268 5.91 33.24 8.70
C GLU A 268 4.97 33.70 9.82
N PRO A 269 4.71 35.02 10.00
CA PRO A 269 3.75 35.47 10.99
C PRO A 269 2.37 34.88 10.71
N GLY A 270 1.73 34.37 11.75
CA GLY A 270 0.39 33.78 11.68
C GLY A 270 0.28 32.53 12.55
N ASP A 271 -0.95 32.22 12.95
CA ASP A 271 -1.22 31.07 13.81
C ASP A 271 -1.34 29.77 13.03
N HIS A 272 -1.53 29.84 11.73
CA HIS A 272 -1.75 28.65 10.87
C HIS A 272 -1.48 28.90 9.39
N LEU A 273 -1.15 27.79 8.73
CA LEU A 273 -1.07 27.69 7.28
C LEU A 273 -2.35 27.03 6.74
N ASN A 274 -3.02 27.69 5.79
CA ASN A 274 -4.16 27.12 5.11
C ASN A 274 -3.70 26.43 3.81
N MET A 275 -3.99 25.15 3.68
CA MET A 275 -3.67 24.36 2.50
C MET A 275 -4.95 24.00 1.75
N THR A 276 -4.92 24.15 0.44
CA THR A 276 -6.01 23.71 -0.46
C THR A 276 -5.60 22.40 -1.12
N ILE A 277 -6.48 21.40 -0.97
CA ILE A 277 -6.31 20.08 -1.57
C ILE A 277 -7.24 20.02 -2.77
N ARG A 278 -6.70 19.86 -3.97
CA ARG A 278 -7.46 19.81 -5.21
C ARG A 278 -7.47 18.39 -5.77
N VAL A 279 -8.65 17.81 -5.99
CA VAL A 279 -8.83 16.51 -6.64
C VAL A 279 -8.43 16.62 -8.11
N VAL A 280 -7.43 15.86 -8.53
CA VAL A 280 -7.02 15.76 -9.95
C VAL A 280 -7.46 14.45 -10.59
N SER A 281 -7.78 13.46 -9.75
CA SER A 281 -8.38 12.20 -10.18
C SER A 281 -9.22 11.61 -9.07
N VAL A 282 -10.36 11.06 -9.44
CA VAL A 282 -11.26 10.33 -8.54
C VAL A 282 -10.80 8.88 -8.38
N ARG A 283 -10.21 8.32 -9.45
CA ARG A 283 -9.75 6.92 -9.47
C ARG A 283 -8.58 6.72 -10.45
N PRO A 284 -7.35 6.47 -9.95
CA PRO A 284 -6.99 6.47 -8.52
C PRO A 284 -7.30 7.81 -7.86
N ARG A 285 -7.49 7.83 -6.54
CA ARG A 285 -7.63 9.09 -5.80
C ARG A 285 -6.29 9.82 -5.77
N VAL A 286 -6.19 10.91 -6.51
CA VAL A 286 -4.99 11.73 -6.61
C VAL A 286 -5.35 13.20 -6.40
N TYR A 287 -4.54 13.84 -5.57
CA TYR A 287 -4.74 15.24 -5.18
C TYR A 287 -3.46 16.03 -5.40
N GLU A 288 -3.59 17.31 -5.70
CA GLU A 288 -2.49 18.28 -5.69
C GLU A 288 -2.72 19.30 -4.58
N ILE A 289 -1.66 19.65 -3.90
CA ILE A 289 -1.61 20.66 -2.87
C ILE A 289 -0.56 21.67 -3.30
N ASP A 290 -1.00 22.85 -3.73
CA ASP A 290 -0.10 23.93 -4.07
C ASP A 290 0.50 24.52 -2.80
N SER A 291 1.78 24.92 -2.87
CA SER A 291 2.50 25.55 -1.76
C SER A 291 2.46 24.75 -0.45
N PHE A 292 2.74 23.45 -0.53
CA PHE A 292 2.95 22.62 0.68
C PHE A 292 4.25 23.00 1.40
N LEU A 293 5.27 23.41 0.66
CA LEU A 293 6.54 23.94 1.17
C LEU A 293 6.74 25.37 0.68
N SER A 294 7.36 26.22 1.51
CA SER A 294 7.84 27.52 1.06
C SER A 294 9.08 27.38 0.16
N GLU A 295 9.39 28.45 -0.58
CA GLU A 295 10.61 28.47 -1.42
C GLU A 295 11.87 28.23 -0.58
N GLN A 296 11.96 28.84 0.59
CA GLN A 296 13.13 28.71 1.48
C GLN A 296 13.24 27.32 2.11
N GLU A 297 12.10 26.71 2.49
CA GLU A 297 12.10 25.31 2.93
C GLU A 297 12.62 24.39 1.82
N VAL A 298 12.19 24.64 0.58
CA VAL A 298 12.66 23.87 -0.57
C VAL A 298 14.16 24.10 -0.82
N ASP A 299 14.62 25.36 -0.80
CA ASP A 299 16.03 25.69 -1.03
C ASP A 299 16.94 25.03 0.02
N HIS A 300 16.52 25.04 1.29
CA HIS A 300 17.21 24.31 2.35
C HIS A 300 17.28 22.79 2.08
N ILE A 301 16.17 22.18 1.69
CA ILE A 301 16.11 20.75 1.41
C ILE A 301 16.98 20.37 0.21
N VAL A 302 16.98 21.20 -0.85
CA VAL A 302 17.83 20.99 -2.04
C VAL A 302 19.31 21.16 -1.69
N ALA A 303 19.67 22.18 -0.91
CA ALA A 303 21.04 22.37 -0.43
C ALA A 303 21.49 21.16 0.41
N TYR A 304 20.64 20.64 1.27
CA TYR A 304 20.91 19.39 2.01
C TYR A 304 21.15 18.21 1.05
N ALA A 305 20.29 18.06 0.02
CA ALA A 305 20.42 16.99 -0.98
C ALA A 305 21.77 17.08 -1.72
N GLN A 306 22.19 18.26 -2.11
CA GLN A 306 23.46 18.51 -2.82
C GLN A 306 24.68 18.24 -1.93
N SER A 307 24.58 18.48 -0.62
CA SER A 307 25.64 18.17 0.35
C SER A 307 25.67 16.71 0.75
N ALA A 308 24.56 15.99 0.60
CA ALA A 308 24.45 14.59 0.96
C ALA A 308 25.05 13.67 -0.09
N ASN A 309 25.65 12.56 0.36
CA ASN A 309 26.14 11.52 -0.56
C ASN A 309 24.97 10.66 -1.08
N LEU A 310 24.32 11.10 -2.13
CA LEU A 310 23.23 10.37 -2.75
C LEU A 310 23.75 9.08 -3.40
N LYS A 311 23.09 7.96 -3.13
CA LYS A 311 23.42 6.65 -3.68
C LYS A 311 22.44 6.26 -4.77
N LEU A 312 22.92 5.49 -5.75
CA LEU A 312 22.03 4.92 -6.78
C LEU A 312 20.89 4.16 -6.11
N SER A 313 19.67 4.48 -6.51
CA SER A 313 18.46 3.88 -5.95
C SER A 313 18.40 2.38 -6.22
N THR A 314 17.86 1.63 -5.27
CA THR A 314 17.60 0.20 -5.39
C THR A 314 16.09 -0.06 -5.38
N VAL A 315 15.67 -1.25 -5.82
CA VAL A 315 14.30 -1.76 -5.70
C VAL A 315 14.29 -2.99 -4.82
N GLY A 316 13.19 -3.20 -4.07
CA GLY A 316 13.06 -4.25 -3.06
C GLY A 316 13.18 -3.70 -1.64
N GLN A 317 12.94 -4.57 -0.65
CA GLN A 317 12.97 -4.22 0.77
C GLN A 317 14.13 -4.92 1.49
N GLY A 318 14.77 -4.20 2.44
CA GLY A 318 15.80 -4.77 3.31
C GLY A 318 17.02 -5.30 2.56
N GLY A 319 17.51 -6.46 3.00
CA GLY A 319 18.73 -7.11 2.44
C GLY A 319 18.60 -7.62 1.02
N ASP A 320 17.38 -7.71 0.49
CA ASP A 320 17.10 -8.17 -0.88
C ASP A 320 17.03 -7.03 -1.89
N SER A 321 17.35 -5.80 -1.50
CA SER A 321 17.32 -4.65 -2.42
C SER A 321 18.37 -4.82 -3.52
N LYS A 322 17.93 -4.74 -4.79
CA LYS A 322 18.76 -4.93 -5.97
C LYS A 322 18.84 -3.66 -6.82
N LYS A 323 20.01 -3.42 -7.40
CA LYS A 323 20.12 -2.44 -8.49
C LYS A 323 19.33 -2.96 -9.68
N ALA A 324 18.37 -2.21 -10.13
CA ALA A 324 17.52 -2.61 -11.25
C ALA A 324 17.53 -1.53 -12.34
N LYS A 325 17.48 -1.97 -13.60
CA LYS A 325 17.38 -1.06 -14.76
C LYS A 325 16.07 -0.24 -14.75
N VAL A 326 15.07 -0.69 -13.99
CA VAL A 326 13.77 -0.05 -13.87
C VAL A 326 13.76 1.23 -13.02
N ARG A 327 14.85 1.51 -12.27
CA ARG A 327 15.00 2.71 -11.45
C ARG A 327 16.44 3.22 -11.56
N THR A 328 16.60 4.40 -12.13
CA THR A 328 17.92 4.97 -12.44
C THR A 328 18.28 6.21 -11.61
N SER A 329 17.39 6.65 -10.72
CA SER A 329 17.57 7.80 -9.83
C SER A 329 18.61 7.57 -8.73
N TYR A 330 19.02 8.65 -8.07
CA TYR A 330 19.80 8.62 -6.83
C TYR A 330 18.91 9.01 -5.65
N ASN A 331 19.23 8.51 -4.45
CA ASN A 331 18.48 8.88 -3.25
C ASN A 331 19.34 8.82 -1.97
N THR A 332 18.79 9.45 -0.93
CA THR A 332 19.17 9.25 0.47
C THR A 332 17.93 9.24 1.35
N TRP A 333 18.07 8.72 2.56
CA TRP A 333 17.01 8.70 3.56
C TRP A 333 17.30 9.74 4.63
N VAL A 334 16.30 10.52 4.98
CA VAL A 334 16.41 11.62 5.93
C VAL A 334 15.42 11.39 7.06
N GLY A 335 15.93 11.30 8.27
CA GLY A 335 15.11 11.18 9.46
C GLY A 335 14.49 12.52 9.85
N ARG A 336 13.40 12.44 10.55
CA ARG A 336 12.66 13.58 11.10
C ARG A 336 13.53 14.45 12.01
N GLU A 337 14.43 13.80 12.77
CA GLU A 337 15.33 14.39 13.75
C GLU A 337 16.53 15.14 13.14
N THR A 338 16.66 15.11 11.80
CA THR A 338 17.79 15.74 11.10
C THR A 338 17.84 17.25 11.33
N ASN A 339 16.70 17.92 11.15
CA ASN A 339 16.52 19.33 11.53
C ASN A 339 15.02 19.66 11.60
N GLN A 340 14.69 20.89 11.97
CA GLN A 340 13.30 21.30 12.17
C GLN A 340 12.49 21.42 10.89
N ILE A 341 13.10 21.68 9.73
CA ILE A 341 12.37 21.73 8.46
C ILE A 341 11.86 20.35 8.14
N PHE A 342 12.69 19.30 8.29
CA PHE A 342 12.23 17.93 8.11
C PHE A 342 11.19 17.51 9.15
N ASP A 343 11.35 17.91 10.43
CA ASP A 343 10.31 17.69 11.44
C ASP A 343 8.97 18.35 11.04
N THR A 344 9.03 19.59 10.56
CA THR A 344 7.85 20.32 10.11
C THR A 344 7.16 19.65 8.92
N VAL A 345 7.89 19.02 8.02
CA VAL A 345 7.31 18.23 6.93
C VAL A 345 6.39 17.13 7.48
N TYR A 346 6.83 16.40 8.52
CA TYR A 346 5.99 15.35 9.12
C TYR A 346 4.78 15.92 9.85
N ARG A 347 4.93 17.04 10.58
CA ARG A 347 3.81 17.70 11.28
C ARG A 347 2.76 18.22 10.29
N ARG A 348 3.21 18.90 9.24
CA ARG A 348 2.33 19.41 8.20
C ARG A 348 1.66 18.28 7.42
N ALA A 349 2.35 17.18 7.18
CA ALA A 349 1.78 15.98 6.58
C ALA A 349 0.73 15.31 7.49
N ALA A 350 0.94 15.29 8.80
CA ALA A 350 -0.02 14.79 9.77
C ALA A 350 -1.33 15.60 9.72
N ASP A 351 -1.23 16.93 9.73
CA ASP A 351 -2.37 17.83 9.58
C ASP A 351 -3.08 17.61 8.24
N LEU A 352 -2.32 17.54 7.13
CA LEU A 352 -2.85 17.30 5.79
C LEU A 352 -3.63 16.00 5.71
N LEU A 353 -3.14 14.93 6.33
CA LEU A 353 -3.74 13.60 6.30
C LEU A 353 -4.80 13.39 7.38
N GLN A 354 -5.03 14.36 8.25
CA GLN A 354 -5.93 14.25 9.40
C GLN A 354 -5.56 13.06 10.32
N ILE A 355 -4.26 12.87 10.52
CA ILE A 355 -3.70 11.80 11.35
C ILE A 355 -2.99 12.44 12.55
N ASP A 356 -3.15 11.86 13.74
CA ASP A 356 -2.46 12.34 14.92
C ASP A 356 -0.94 12.33 14.71
N GLU A 357 -0.32 13.47 14.97
CA GLU A 357 1.13 13.68 14.78
C GLU A 357 1.98 12.70 15.59
N SER A 358 1.51 12.30 16.76
CA SER A 358 2.20 11.31 17.60
C SER A 358 2.43 9.98 16.91
N LEU A 359 1.62 9.64 15.90
CA LEU A 359 1.80 8.43 15.11
C LEU A 359 2.96 8.52 14.12
N PHE A 360 3.43 9.73 13.80
CA PHE A 360 4.56 9.96 12.88
C PHE A 360 5.92 9.93 13.57
N ARG A 361 6.00 9.54 14.83
CA ARG A 361 7.24 9.39 15.58
C ARG A 361 7.28 8.05 16.31
N ASP A 362 8.47 7.57 16.61
CA ASP A 362 8.61 6.44 17.51
C ASP A 362 8.12 6.82 18.90
N ARG A 363 7.38 5.94 19.53
CA ARG A 363 6.72 6.18 20.82
C ARG A 363 7.30 5.29 21.88
N ASP A 364 7.47 5.86 23.08
CA ASP A 364 7.84 5.10 24.25
C ASP A 364 6.67 4.20 24.71
N ALA A 365 7.01 3.04 25.27
CA ALA A 365 6.05 2.13 25.86
C ALA A 365 5.23 2.76 27.01
N THR A 366 5.78 3.77 27.67
CA THR A 366 5.12 4.51 28.76
C THR A 366 4.11 5.53 28.25
N GLU A 367 4.32 6.05 27.04
CA GLU A 367 3.46 7.06 26.41
C GLU A 367 2.15 6.46 25.89
N PHE A 368 2.22 5.24 25.33
CA PHE A 368 1.06 4.53 24.79
C PHE A 368 1.16 3.03 25.12
N PRO A 369 0.91 2.63 26.37
CA PRO A 369 1.12 1.25 26.83
C PRO A 369 0.27 0.23 26.06
N ASP A 370 -0.94 0.60 25.65
CA ASP A 370 -1.90 -0.26 24.97
C ASP A 370 -1.79 -0.22 23.44
N TRP A 371 -0.84 0.56 22.90
CA TRP A 371 -0.66 0.67 21.46
C TRP A 371 0.36 -0.36 20.97
N PRO A 372 -0.05 -1.32 20.12
CA PRO A 372 0.81 -2.43 19.72
C PRO A 372 2.00 -1.98 18.86
N ASN A 373 1.82 -0.96 18.04
CA ASN A 373 2.86 -0.44 17.18
C ASN A 373 3.50 0.82 17.77
N LYS A 374 4.71 0.67 18.32
CA LYS A 374 5.49 1.77 18.90
C LYS A 374 6.30 2.56 17.88
N ARG A 375 6.39 2.06 16.66
CA ARG A 375 7.13 2.72 15.59
C ARG A 375 6.29 3.76 14.89
N SER A 376 6.97 4.72 14.30
CA SER A 376 6.37 5.69 13.37
C SER A 376 5.64 4.98 12.24
N ILE A 377 4.45 5.47 11.89
CA ILE A 377 3.75 5.06 10.66
C ILE A 377 4.29 5.77 9.42
N GLY A 378 4.92 6.94 9.60
CA GLY A 378 5.66 7.64 8.53
C GLY A 378 7.04 7.01 8.36
N GLU A 379 7.37 6.60 7.15
CA GLU A 379 8.74 6.18 6.82
C GLU A 379 9.67 7.38 6.85
N GLN A 380 10.99 7.16 6.92
CA GLN A 380 11.96 8.23 6.71
C GLN A 380 11.71 8.87 5.34
N LEU A 381 11.95 10.18 5.24
CA LEU A 381 11.82 10.88 3.97
C LEU A 381 12.84 10.34 2.97
N GLN A 382 12.36 9.86 1.84
CA GLN A 382 13.25 9.49 0.74
C GLN A 382 13.47 10.70 -0.17
N LEU A 383 14.62 11.33 -0.04
CA LEU A 383 15.05 12.42 -0.89
C LEU A 383 15.64 11.84 -2.18
N VAL A 384 15.05 12.18 -3.32
CA VAL A 384 15.37 11.56 -4.62
C VAL A 384 15.79 12.62 -5.63
N HIS A 385 16.82 12.29 -6.40
CA HIS A 385 17.34 13.10 -7.49
C HIS A 385 17.37 12.31 -8.80
N TYR A 386 16.87 12.93 -9.85
CA TYR A 386 16.91 12.43 -11.23
C TYR A 386 17.67 13.41 -12.10
N ASN A 387 18.69 12.95 -12.78
CA ASN A 387 19.34 13.63 -13.90
C ASN A 387 18.55 13.40 -15.20
N GLU A 388 18.95 14.06 -16.26
CA GLU A 388 18.40 13.83 -17.60
C GLU A 388 18.42 12.35 -17.96
N LYS A 389 17.37 11.90 -18.63
CA LYS A 389 17.12 10.50 -19.07
C LYS A 389 16.88 9.51 -17.92
N GLN A 390 16.90 9.94 -16.67
CA GLN A 390 16.59 9.09 -15.55
C GLN A 390 15.09 9.02 -15.29
N GLU A 391 14.65 7.85 -14.87
CA GLU A 391 13.24 7.52 -14.67
C GLU A 391 13.04 6.49 -13.57
N TYR A 392 11.81 6.28 -13.19
CA TYR A 392 11.37 5.09 -12.46
C TYR A 392 10.12 4.54 -13.14
N THR A 393 10.22 3.33 -13.68
CA THR A 393 9.14 2.70 -14.42
C THR A 393 7.92 2.44 -13.54
N ALA A 394 6.78 2.14 -14.17
CA ALA A 394 5.50 1.96 -13.50
C ALA A 394 5.55 0.87 -12.41
N HIS A 395 5.17 1.24 -11.20
CA HIS A 395 5.17 0.39 -10.01
C HIS A 395 4.03 0.76 -9.06
N HIS A 396 3.78 -0.09 -8.08
CA HIS A 396 2.90 0.22 -6.96
C HIS A 396 3.74 0.47 -5.72
N ASP A 397 3.29 1.38 -4.86
CA ASP A 397 3.95 1.66 -3.59
C ASP A 397 3.61 0.65 -2.49
N PHE A 398 2.45 -0.01 -2.58
CA PHE A 398 2.17 -1.11 -1.68
C PHE A 398 3.08 -2.32 -1.98
N GLY A 399 3.65 -2.91 -0.92
CA GLY A 399 4.42 -4.15 -1.05
C GLY A 399 3.48 -5.35 -1.17
N TYR A 400 3.60 -6.15 -2.23
CA TYR A 400 2.76 -7.35 -2.41
C TYR A 400 2.90 -8.35 -1.26
N ALA A 401 4.07 -8.45 -0.65
CA ALA A 401 4.29 -9.29 0.53
C ALA A 401 3.73 -8.66 1.80
N ASP A 402 3.86 -7.34 1.97
CA ASP A 402 3.43 -6.62 3.16
C ASP A 402 1.91 -6.67 3.32
N VAL A 403 1.17 -6.50 2.22
CA VAL A 403 -0.30 -6.51 2.24
C VAL A 403 -0.89 -7.86 2.62
N ASP A 404 -0.14 -8.94 2.45
CA ASP A 404 -0.53 -10.29 2.84
C ASP A 404 -0.05 -10.67 4.24
N ASN A 405 0.86 -9.90 4.82
CA ASN A 405 1.34 -10.10 6.16
C ASN A 405 0.47 -9.31 7.15
N LYS A 406 -0.28 -10.04 7.97
CA LYS A 406 -1.16 -9.42 8.98
C LYS A 406 -0.41 -8.64 10.05
N LEU A 407 0.87 -8.93 10.24
CA LEU A 407 1.72 -8.33 11.28
C LEU A 407 2.50 -7.12 10.78
N GLN A 408 2.43 -6.81 9.49
CA GLN A 408 3.15 -5.67 8.92
C GLN A 408 2.17 -4.64 8.36
N PRO A 409 2.31 -3.37 8.77
CA PRO A 409 1.54 -2.29 8.17
C PRO A 409 1.99 -2.08 6.72
N ALA A 410 1.04 -2.00 5.80
CA ALA A 410 1.31 -1.69 4.40
C ALA A 410 1.25 -0.17 4.15
N ARG A 411 1.90 0.32 3.11
CA ARG A 411 1.85 1.73 2.71
C ARG A 411 0.43 2.10 2.29
N PHE A 412 -0.18 2.97 3.07
CA PHE A 412 -1.55 3.45 2.89
C PHE A 412 -1.62 4.62 1.92
N ALA A 413 -0.74 5.60 2.10
CA ALA A 413 -0.70 6.81 1.29
C ALA A 413 0.73 7.19 0.96
N THR A 414 0.90 7.87 -0.16
CA THR A 414 2.16 8.47 -0.61
C THR A 414 1.97 9.97 -0.80
N LEU A 415 2.83 10.75 -0.17
CA LEU A 415 2.94 12.18 -0.38
C LEU A 415 4.26 12.47 -1.11
N LEU A 416 4.15 12.96 -2.33
CA LEU A 416 5.28 13.42 -3.15
C LEU A 416 5.44 14.92 -2.96
N LEU A 417 6.62 15.38 -2.56
CA LEU A 417 6.94 16.80 -2.42
C LEU A 417 7.92 17.17 -3.53
N TYR A 418 7.50 18.00 -4.47
CA TYR A 418 8.36 18.47 -5.55
C TYR A 418 9.22 19.65 -5.09
N LEU A 419 10.53 19.54 -5.29
CA LEU A 419 11.50 20.51 -4.77
C LEU A 419 12.00 21.49 -5.83
N ASN A 420 11.70 21.27 -7.10
CA ASN A 420 12.04 22.18 -8.19
C ASN A 420 11.03 22.05 -9.33
N ASP A 421 11.05 23.06 -10.18
CA ASP A 421 10.45 23.00 -11.50
C ASP A 421 11.36 22.19 -12.43
N VAL A 422 10.80 21.38 -13.31
CA VAL A 422 11.54 20.64 -14.33
C VAL A 422 11.24 21.27 -15.69
N GLU A 423 12.28 21.56 -16.46
CA GLU A 423 12.12 22.24 -17.74
C GLU A 423 11.28 21.42 -18.72
N GLU A 424 11.58 20.11 -18.85
CA GLU A 424 10.84 19.20 -19.73
C GLU A 424 10.85 17.76 -19.17
N GLY A 425 9.70 17.11 -19.20
CA GLY A 425 9.53 15.76 -18.68
C GLY A 425 9.46 15.71 -17.14
N GLY A 426 9.83 14.57 -16.56
CA GLY A 426 9.91 14.37 -15.11
C GLY A 426 8.55 14.32 -14.39
N GLU A 427 7.43 14.30 -15.10
CA GLU A 427 6.11 14.19 -14.48
C GLU A 427 5.97 12.87 -13.74
N THR A 428 5.13 12.86 -12.71
CA THR A 428 4.61 11.62 -12.13
C THR A 428 3.36 11.24 -12.89
N SER A 429 3.37 10.09 -13.54
CA SER A 429 2.25 9.59 -14.35
C SER A 429 1.53 8.45 -13.64
N PHE A 430 0.23 8.31 -13.91
CA PHE A 430 -0.61 7.20 -13.47
C PHE A 430 -1.10 6.44 -14.71
N PRO A 431 -0.29 5.55 -15.28
CA PRO A 431 -0.53 4.99 -16.61
C PRO A 431 -1.75 4.07 -16.67
N ARG A 432 -2.27 3.63 -15.52
CA ARG A 432 -3.51 2.84 -15.42
C ARG A 432 -4.77 3.69 -15.52
N TRP A 433 -4.64 5.01 -15.34
CA TRP A 433 -5.74 5.95 -15.50
C TRP A 433 -5.79 6.52 -16.91
N HIS A 434 -6.98 6.78 -17.38
CA HIS A 434 -7.20 7.42 -18.66
C HIS A 434 -8.48 8.27 -18.60
N ASN A 435 -8.37 9.52 -19.01
CA ASN A 435 -9.52 10.40 -19.14
C ASN A 435 -10.22 10.18 -20.49
N GLY A 436 -11.43 9.58 -20.46
CA GLY A 436 -12.19 9.27 -21.64
C GLY A 436 -12.66 10.45 -22.47
N GLU A 437 -12.76 11.60 -21.85
CA GLU A 437 -13.17 12.82 -22.55
C GLU A 437 -12.03 13.45 -23.33
N THR A 438 -10.84 13.42 -22.77
CA THR A 438 -9.67 14.09 -23.35
C THR A 438 -8.65 13.15 -23.97
N GLY A 439 -8.73 11.85 -23.68
CA GLY A 439 -7.72 10.87 -24.08
C GLY A 439 -6.33 11.11 -23.46
N LYS A 440 -6.22 12.01 -22.50
CA LYS A 440 -4.93 12.40 -21.88
C LYS A 440 -4.59 11.51 -20.70
N GLU A 441 -3.31 11.21 -20.56
CA GLU A 441 -2.74 10.53 -19.40
C GLU A 441 -2.87 11.43 -18.15
N LEU A 442 -3.07 10.82 -16.98
CA LEU A 442 -3.00 11.55 -15.70
C LEU A 442 -1.55 11.81 -15.35
N LEU A 443 -1.20 13.08 -15.28
CA LEU A 443 0.14 13.55 -14.95
C LEU A 443 0.06 14.58 -13.82
N THR A 444 0.91 14.44 -12.81
CA THR A 444 1.22 15.52 -11.87
C THR A 444 2.58 16.09 -12.22
N LYS A 445 2.60 17.40 -12.54
CA LYS A 445 3.83 18.09 -12.96
C LYS A 445 4.63 18.53 -11.75
N PRO A 446 5.95 18.31 -11.74
CA PRO A 446 6.84 18.92 -10.76
C PRO A 446 6.67 20.44 -10.77
N LYS A 447 6.52 21.01 -9.58
CA LYS A 447 6.51 22.44 -9.33
C LYS A 447 7.08 22.68 -7.94
N LYS A 448 8.02 23.62 -7.82
CA LYS A 448 8.68 23.95 -6.55
C LYS A 448 7.65 24.18 -5.43
N GLY A 449 7.78 23.43 -4.34
CA GLY A 449 6.91 23.53 -3.16
C GLY A 449 5.55 22.83 -3.26
N LYS A 450 5.18 22.28 -4.43
CA LYS A 450 3.92 21.53 -4.61
C LYS A 450 4.01 20.12 -4.04
N ALA A 451 2.90 19.62 -3.51
CA ALA A 451 2.74 18.22 -3.15
C ALA A 451 1.71 17.51 -4.04
N ALA A 452 1.90 16.20 -4.21
CA ALA A 452 0.89 15.30 -4.75
C ALA A 452 0.62 14.18 -3.75
N LEU A 453 -0.64 13.96 -3.40
CA LEU A 453 -1.10 12.91 -2.50
C LEU A 453 -1.86 11.87 -3.29
N PHE A 454 -1.57 10.59 -3.05
CA PHE A 454 -2.40 9.49 -3.55
C PHE A 454 -2.43 8.31 -2.55
N TYR A 455 -3.49 7.49 -2.65
CA TYR A 455 -3.69 6.36 -1.77
C TYR A 455 -3.40 5.04 -2.48
N SER A 456 -2.79 4.10 -1.77
CA SER A 456 -2.56 2.73 -2.23
C SER A 456 -3.77 1.82 -1.99
N PHE A 457 -4.70 2.25 -1.13
CA PHE A 457 -5.88 1.50 -0.72
C PHE A 457 -7.16 2.14 -1.24
N LEU A 458 -8.16 1.30 -1.44
CA LEU A 458 -9.54 1.70 -1.58
C LEU A 458 -10.19 1.86 -0.19
N PRO A 459 -11.30 2.60 -0.09
CA PRO A 459 -12.00 2.78 1.18
C PRO A 459 -12.51 1.50 1.84
N ASP A 460 -12.67 0.43 1.09
CA ASP A 460 -13.08 -0.89 1.59
C ASP A 460 -11.92 -1.77 2.08
N GLY A 461 -10.69 -1.29 2.01
CA GLY A 461 -9.48 -2.01 2.44
C GLY A 461 -8.80 -2.82 1.35
N ASN A 462 -9.38 -2.94 0.15
CA ASN A 462 -8.69 -3.51 -1.00
C ASN A 462 -7.57 -2.59 -1.49
N LEU A 463 -6.67 -3.12 -2.30
CA LEU A 463 -5.63 -2.32 -2.95
C LEU A 463 -6.18 -1.64 -4.20
N ASP A 464 -5.74 -0.42 -4.46
CA ASP A 464 -6.07 0.27 -5.70
C ASP A 464 -5.02 -0.03 -6.78
N ASP A 465 -5.33 -0.95 -7.70
CA ASP A 465 -4.48 -1.26 -8.85
C ASP A 465 -4.23 -0.04 -9.76
N TYR A 466 -5.15 0.93 -9.78
CA TYR A 466 -4.98 2.17 -10.54
C TYR A 466 -4.00 3.15 -9.92
N SER A 467 -3.58 2.93 -8.65
CA SER A 467 -2.52 3.71 -8.00
C SER A 467 -1.12 3.42 -8.56
N GLN A 468 -1.00 2.51 -9.53
CA GLN A 468 0.25 2.29 -10.26
C GLN A 468 0.73 3.61 -10.87
N HIS A 469 1.98 3.97 -10.61
CA HIS A 469 2.54 5.24 -11.05
C HIS A 469 3.99 5.10 -11.48
N ALA A 470 4.48 6.10 -12.23
CA ALA A 470 5.85 6.15 -12.74
C ALA A 470 6.40 7.58 -12.62
N ALA A 471 7.70 7.70 -12.41
CA ALA A 471 8.40 8.94 -12.69
C ALA A 471 8.86 8.90 -14.15
N LYS A 472 8.24 9.74 -15.00
CA LYS A 472 8.63 9.84 -16.42
C LYS A 472 10.07 10.34 -16.55
N PRO A 473 10.75 10.02 -17.64
CA PRO A 473 12.10 10.51 -17.89
C PRO A 473 12.18 12.02 -17.77
N VAL A 474 13.21 12.52 -17.11
CA VAL A 474 13.58 13.94 -17.19
C VAL A 474 14.19 14.16 -18.58
N LEU A 475 13.56 14.97 -19.41
CA LEU A 475 14.02 15.20 -20.77
C LEU A 475 15.01 16.37 -20.83
N LYS A 476 14.80 17.39 -19.96
CA LYS A 476 15.69 18.54 -19.82
C LYS A 476 15.71 19.04 -18.38
N GLY A 477 16.92 19.31 -17.88
CA GLY A 477 17.16 19.76 -16.51
C GLY A 477 17.30 18.60 -15.52
N GLU A 478 16.89 18.82 -14.30
CA GLU A 478 16.96 17.83 -13.21
C GLU A 478 15.70 17.86 -12.36
N LYS A 479 15.45 16.78 -11.61
CA LYS A 479 14.29 16.68 -10.74
C LYS A 479 14.70 16.26 -9.33
N TYR A 480 14.33 17.08 -8.35
CA TYR A 480 14.41 16.76 -6.93
C TYR A 480 13.02 16.57 -6.36
N LEU A 481 12.83 15.53 -5.55
CA LEU A 481 11.58 15.30 -4.82
C LEU A 481 11.83 14.56 -3.50
N ILE A 482 10.84 14.61 -2.62
CA ILE A 482 10.73 13.75 -1.44
C ILE A 482 9.55 12.81 -1.61
N ASN A 483 9.73 11.54 -1.28
CA ASN A 483 8.65 10.61 -0.98
C ASN A 483 8.48 10.52 0.54
N LEU A 484 7.27 10.76 1.02
CA LEU A 484 6.84 10.38 2.36
C LEU A 484 5.77 9.31 2.23
N TRP A 485 6.09 8.09 2.68
CA TRP A 485 5.14 6.99 2.76
C TRP A 485 4.55 6.91 4.15
N VAL A 486 3.24 6.79 4.20
CA VAL A 486 2.47 6.64 5.43
C VAL A 486 1.83 5.25 5.43
N ARG A 487 2.05 4.50 6.52
CA ARG A 487 1.56 3.13 6.67
C ARG A 487 0.25 3.11 7.43
N ASP A 488 -0.63 2.18 7.06
CA ASP A 488 -1.84 1.90 7.82
C ASP A 488 -1.48 1.01 9.01
N PRO A 489 -1.72 1.44 10.27
CA PRO A 489 -1.40 0.62 11.43
C PRO A 489 -2.30 -0.60 11.45
N ILE A 490 -1.71 -1.78 11.51
CA ILE A 490 -2.44 -3.02 11.76
C ILE A 490 -2.68 -3.11 13.27
N LYS A 491 -3.93 -3.39 13.69
CA LYS A 491 -4.19 -3.92 15.03
C LYS A 491 -3.74 -5.37 15.08
N ASP A 492 -2.98 -5.71 16.10
CA ASP A 492 -2.91 -7.09 16.54
C ASP A 492 -4.30 -7.50 16.99
N PHE A 493 -4.86 -8.51 16.33
CA PHE A 493 -6.12 -9.11 16.71
C PHE A 493 -5.84 -10.37 17.51
#